data_da24ce9caa483fabde60fa3a2284202c
#
_entry.id   da24ce9caa483fabde60fa3a2284202c
#
_cell.length_a   1.000
_cell.length_b   1.000
_cell.length_c   1.000
_cell.angle_alpha   90.00
_cell.angle_beta   90.00
_cell.angle_gamma   90.00
#
_symmetry.space_group_name_H-M   'P 1'
#
loop_
_entity.id
_entity.type
_entity.pdbx_description
1 polymer ?
#
loop_
_entity_poly.entity_id
_entity_poly.type
_entity_poly.pdbx_seq_one_letter_code
_entity_poly.pdbx_strand_id
1 'polypeptide(L)'
;MKQLLGIVTVFVLGIVDLQAAKVPMSPKELEKESSHIVSGKVISVTKKVQKSRVDRALGLHRDKVYTIKLKVASVSKGTGVKVGQEILIGAWQPSTLIPPVPGLQGHEPIPEKGDTVKMYLLKNKKAKVFEPLLPNGIEITKKAKKTK
;
A
#
# COMPACT_ATOMS: atom_id res chain seq x y z
N MET A 1 15.39 62.62 -18.42
CA MET A 1 15.34 61.53 -17.41
C MET A 1 14.54 60.37 -17.99
N LYS A 2 15.22 59.30 -18.37
CA LYS A 2 14.58 58.09 -18.93
C LYS A 2 14.50 57.08 -17.82
N GLN A 3 13.29 56.74 -17.35
CA GLN A 3 13.06 55.68 -16.38
C GLN A 3 13.07 54.34 -17.12
N LEU A 4 14.00 53.47 -16.76
CA LEU A 4 14.07 52.10 -17.25
C LEU A 4 13.16 51.28 -16.36
N LEU A 5 12.04 50.82 -16.91
CA LEU A 5 11.12 49.90 -16.24
C LEU A 5 11.65 48.48 -16.38
N GLY A 6 12.27 47.95 -15.33
CA GLY A 6 12.75 46.57 -15.28
C GLY A 6 11.59 45.59 -15.06
N ILE A 7 11.29 44.77 -16.05
CA ILE A 7 10.33 43.67 -15.94
C ILE A 7 11.04 42.53 -15.22
N VAL A 8 10.68 42.29 -13.96
CA VAL A 8 11.09 41.11 -13.22
C VAL A 8 10.13 39.96 -13.58
N THR A 9 10.58 39.07 -14.45
CA THR A 9 9.85 37.84 -14.76
C THR A 9 10.08 36.85 -13.65
N VAL A 10 9.11 36.72 -12.74
CA VAL A 10 9.12 35.66 -11.71
C VAL A 10 8.78 34.33 -12.35
N PHE A 11 9.80 33.50 -12.55
CA PHE A 11 9.63 32.11 -13.01
C PHE A 11 9.11 31.28 -11.84
N VAL A 12 7.80 31.11 -11.75
CA VAL A 12 7.19 30.18 -10.80
C VAL A 12 7.46 28.76 -11.32
N LEU A 13 8.53 28.14 -10.84
CA LEU A 13 8.76 26.70 -10.99
C LEU A 13 7.66 25.97 -10.23
N GLY A 14 6.62 25.55 -10.94
CA GLY A 14 5.62 24.64 -10.41
C GLY A 14 6.32 23.34 -10.03
N ILE A 15 6.42 23.09 -8.73
CA ILE A 15 6.86 21.80 -8.20
C ILE A 15 5.75 20.80 -8.56
N VAL A 16 5.96 20.10 -9.69
CA VAL A 16 5.14 18.92 -10.00
C VAL A 16 5.56 17.88 -8.99
N ASP A 17 4.71 17.58 -8.04
CA ASP A 17 4.86 16.40 -7.18
C ASP A 17 4.87 15.15 -8.08
N LEU A 18 6.05 14.79 -8.55
CA LEU A 18 6.33 13.49 -9.14
C LEU A 18 6.14 12.48 -7.98
N GLN A 19 4.97 11.86 -7.91
CA GLN A 19 4.77 10.71 -7.03
C GLN A 19 5.67 9.58 -7.55
N ALA A 20 6.93 9.63 -7.12
CA ALA A 20 7.90 8.59 -7.40
C ALA A 20 7.41 7.26 -6.81
N ALA A 21 7.62 6.18 -7.55
CA ALA A 21 7.42 4.84 -7.04
C ALA A 21 8.11 4.67 -5.69
N LYS A 22 7.42 4.08 -4.73
CA LYS A 22 8.02 3.84 -3.41
C LYS A 22 9.08 2.75 -3.53
N VAL A 23 10.28 3.07 -3.06
CA VAL A 23 11.37 2.09 -2.95
C VAL A 23 10.99 1.07 -1.87
N PRO A 24 11.24 -0.24 -2.09
CA PRO A 24 11.05 -1.24 -1.05
C PRO A 24 11.83 -0.90 0.22
N MET A 25 11.13 -1.01 1.36
CA MET A 25 11.73 -0.77 2.67
C MET A 25 12.55 -1.98 3.13
N SER A 26 13.65 -1.72 3.83
CA SER A 26 14.39 -2.77 4.54
C SER A 26 13.56 -3.33 5.72
N PRO A 27 13.87 -4.54 6.21
CA PRO A 27 13.18 -5.12 7.37
C PRO A 27 13.18 -4.21 8.61
N LYS A 28 14.28 -3.51 8.86
CA LYS A 28 14.41 -2.56 9.98
C LYS A 28 13.48 -1.35 9.82
N GLU A 29 13.36 -0.83 8.61
CA GLU A 29 12.44 0.27 8.31
C GLU A 29 10.99 -0.17 8.44
N LEU A 30 10.63 -1.35 7.92
CA LEU A 30 9.31 -1.93 8.08
C LEU A 30 8.93 -2.10 9.55
N GLU A 31 9.86 -2.60 10.38
CA GLU A 31 9.65 -2.72 11.83
C GLU A 31 9.46 -1.36 12.51
N LYS A 32 10.25 -0.37 12.13
CA LYS A 32 10.18 0.98 12.70
C LYS A 32 8.87 1.66 12.36
N GLU A 33 8.51 1.69 11.09
CA GLU A 33 7.38 2.47 10.56
C GLU A 33 6.01 1.80 10.80
N SER A 34 5.96 0.48 11.01
CA SER A 34 4.71 -0.21 11.28
C SER A 34 4.18 0.09 12.68
N SER A 35 2.86 0.22 12.80
CA SER A 35 2.18 0.27 14.10
C SER A 35 1.88 -1.12 14.66
N HIS A 36 1.74 -2.10 13.78
CA HIS A 36 1.47 -3.50 14.12
C HIS A 36 2.30 -4.44 13.25
N ILE A 37 2.79 -5.53 13.84
CA ILE A 37 3.44 -6.62 13.13
C ILE A 37 2.74 -7.90 13.56
N VAL A 38 2.11 -8.54 12.61
CA VAL A 38 1.33 -9.77 12.85
C VAL A 38 1.74 -10.85 11.87
N SER A 39 1.67 -12.10 12.30
CA SER A 39 1.76 -13.26 11.41
C SER A 39 0.49 -14.06 11.51
N GLY A 40 0.10 -14.73 10.43
CA GLY A 40 -1.13 -15.50 10.43
C GLY A 40 -1.41 -16.19 9.11
N LYS A 41 -2.56 -16.84 9.05
CA LYS A 41 -3.04 -17.54 7.85
C LYS A 41 -4.13 -16.72 7.16
N VAL A 42 -4.00 -16.57 5.86
CA VAL A 42 -5.00 -15.90 5.02
C VAL A 42 -6.24 -16.78 4.87
N ILE A 43 -7.38 -16.29 5.34
CA ILE A 43 -8.67 -16.98 5.30
C ILE A 43 -9.37 -16.74 3.97
N SER A 44 -9.37 -15.49 3.52
CA SER A 44 -9.96 -15.11 2.23
C SER A 44 -9.29 -13.87 1.68
N VAL A 45 -9.33 -13.75 0.36
CA VAL A 45 -8.91 -12.56 -0.39
C VAL A 45 -10.02 -12.24 -1.37
N THR A 46 -10.61 -11.07 -1.26
CA THR A 46 -11.55 -10.55 -2.24
C THR A 46 -10.92 -9.38 -2.97
N LYS A 47 -11.24 -9.19 -4.25
CA LYS A 47 -10.74 -8.07 -5.03
C LYS A 47 -11.87 -7.33 -5.74
N LYS A 48 -11.73 -6.03 -5.85
CA LYS A 48 -12.62 -5.15 -6.61
C LYS A 48 -11.79 -4.17 -7.43
N VAL A 49 -12.18 -3.96 -8.69
CA VAL A 49 -11.60 -2.90 -9.52
C VAL A 49 -12.43 -1.64 -9.32
N GLN A 50 -11.75 -0.53 -9.04
CA GLN A 50 -12.40 0.76 -8.85
C GLN A 50 -11.56 1.90 -9.42
N LYS A 51 -12.11 3.13 -9.47
CA LYS A 51 -11.35 4.33 -9.81
C LYS A 51 -10.16 4.45 -8.86
N SER A 52 -8.98 4.80 -9.40
CA SER A 52 -7.79 4.96 -8.57
C SER A 52 -7.99 6.05 -7.52
N ARG A 53 -7.39 5.86 -6.35
CA ARG A 53 -7.33 6.87 -5.29
C ARG A 53 -6.40 8.03 -5.65
N VAL A 54 -5.48 7.79 -6.57
CA VAL A 54 -4.60 8.83 -7.09
C VAL A 54 -5.34 9.51 -8.22
N ASP A 55 -5.96 10.65 -7.92
CA ASP A 55 -6.66 11.45 -8.92
C ASP A 55 -5.60 12.20 -9.75
N ARG A 56 -5.46 11.77 -10.99
CA ARG A 56 -4.65 12.47 -11.98
C ARG A 56 -5.61 13.09 -12.97
N ALA A 57 -5.43 14.38 -13.22
CA ALA A 57 -6.33 15.17 -14.05
C ALA A 57 -6.52 14.63 -15.49
N LEU A 58 -5.56 13.82 -15.98
CA LEU A 58 -5.58 13.25 -17.33
C LEU A 58 -5.34 11.74 -17.28
N GLY A 59 -6.14 10.99 -18.03
CA GLY A 59 -5.94 9.58 -18.24
C GLY A 59 -6.96 8.66 -17.56
N LEU A 60 -6.77 7.35 -17.75
CA LEU A 60 -7.59 6.30 -17.16
C LEU A 60 -6.78 5.57 -16.09
N HIS A 61 -7.19 5.71 -14.83
CA HIS A 61 -6.52 5.08 -13.70
C HIS A 61 -7.51 4.23 -12.92
N ARG A 62 -7.22 2.93 -12.81
CA ARG A 62 -8.00 1.94 -12.06
C ARG A 62 -7.09 1.17 -11.13
N ASP A 63 -7.59 0.87 -9.95
CA ASP A 63 -6.91 0.05 -8.95
C ASP A 63 -7.68 -1.24 -8.69
N LYS A 64 -6.94 -2.33 -8.52
CA LYS A 64 -7.44 -3.54 -7.86
C LYS A 64 -7.29 -3.34 -6.36
N VAL A 65 -8.40 -3.23 -5.66
CA VAL A 65 -8.42 -3.15 -4.21
C VAL A 65 -8.74 -4.51 -3.64
N TYR A 66 -7.89 -4.97 -2.73
CA TYR A 66 -7.99 -6.26 -2.08
C TYR A 66 -8.44 -6.09 -0.63
N THR A 67 -9.36 -6.92 -0.20
CA THR A 67 -9.68 -7.09 1.22
C THR A 67 -9.23 -8.49 1.62
N ILE A 68 -8.23 -8.53 2.48
CA ILE A 68 -7.60 -9.75 2.98
C ILE A 68 -8.11 -9.99 4.40
N LYS A 69 -8.71 -11.16 4.65
CA LYS A 69 -9.06 -11.61 5.99
C LYS A 69 -7.95 -12.51 6.50
N LEU A 70 -7.33 -12.11 7.60
CA LEU A 70 -6.21 -12.82 8.23
C LEU A 70 -6.64 -13.36 9.58
N LYS A 71 -6.42 -14.66 9.84
CA LYS A 71 -6.47 -15.25 11.17
C LYS A 71 -5.10 -15.11 11.81
N VAL A 72 -5.01 -14.32 12.86
CA VAL A 72 -3.76 -13.99 13.54
C VAL A 72 -3.22 -15.19 14.29
N ALA A 73 -2.00 -15.60 14.00
CA ALA A 73 -1.27 -16.66 14.71
C ALA A 73 -0.29 -16.10 15.75
N SER A 74 0.30 -14.93 15.48
CA SER A 74 1.19 -14.24 16.42
C SER A 74 1.14 -12.73 16.22
N VAL A 75 1.45 -11.99 17.29
CA VAL A 75 1.57 -10.53 17.30
C VAL A 75 2.95 -10.18 17.85
N SER A 76 3.80 -9.61 17.03
CA SER A 76 5.16 -9.18 17.42
C SER A 76 5.23 -7.72 17.83
N LYS A 77 4.28 -6.88 17.33
CA LYS A 77 4.20 -5.45 17.65
C LYS A 77 2.75 -4.99 17.58
N GLY A 78 2.38 -4.00 18.41
CA GLY A 78 1.07 -3.35 18.42
C GLY A 78 0.14 -3.87 19.51
N THR A 79 -0.92 -3.10 19.77
CA THR A 79 -1.94 -3.38 20.79
C THR A 79 -3.33 -3.47 20.17
N GLY A 80 -4.24 -4.19 20.85
CA GLY A 80 -5.64 -4.30 20.41
C GLY A 80 -5.90 -5.37 19.34
N VAL A 81 -4.87 -6.16 18.98
CA VAL A 81 -4.99 -7.38 18.17
C VAL A 81 -4.58 -8.56 19.02
N LYS A 82 -5.35 -9.64 18.97
CA LYS A 82 -5.12 -10.87 19.76
C LYS A 82 -4.86 -12.06 18.86
N VAL A 83 -4.07 -13.01 19.34
CA VAL A 83 -3.89 -14.32 18.70
C VAL A 83 -5.25 -15.02 18.57
N GLY A 84 -5.50 -15.65 17.43
CA GLY A 84 -6.77 -16.28 17.08
C GLY A 84 -7.83 -15.33 16.50
N GLN A 85 -7.65 -14.03 16.66
CA GLN A 85 -8.56 -13.02 16.10
C GLN A 85 -8.49 -12.97 14.57
N GLU A 86 -9.61 -12.70 13.93
CA GLU A 86 -9.67 -12.35 12.51
C GLU A 86 -9.61 -10.84 12.35
N ILE A 87 -8.72 -10.37 11.48
CA ILE A 87 -8.59 -8.95 11.13
C ILE A 87 -8.76 -8.74 9.63
N LEU A 88 -9.21 -7.55 9.26
CA LEU A 88 -9.34 -7.14 7.87
C LEU A 88 -8.18 -6.22 7.49
N ILE A 89 -7.60 -6.51 6.34
CA ILE A 89 -6.44 -5.80 5.79
C ILE A 89 -6.77 -5.35 4.38
N GLY A 90 -6.63 -4.06 4.13
CA GLY A 90 -6.83 -3.45 2.82
C GLY A 90 -5.50 -3.30 2.09
N ALA A 91 -5.40 -3.85 0.90
CA ALA A 91 -4.25 -3.68 0.01
C ALA A 91 -4.73 -3.25 -1.37
N TRP A 92 -3.83 -2.75 -2.21
CA TRP A 92 -4.17 -2.36 -3.56
C TRP A 92 -3.01 -2.52 -4.52
N GLN A 93 -3.31 -2.67 -5.79
CA GLN A 93 -2.37 -2.65 -6.91
C GLN A 93 -3.00 -1.90 -8.07
N PRO A 94 -2.22 -1.25 -8.94
CA PRO A 94 -2.76 -0.68 -10.15
C PRO A 94 -3.32 -1.79 -11.05
N SER A 95 -4.45 -1.50 -11.70
CA SER A 95 -5.06 -2.37 -12.71
C SER A 95 -4.86 -1.80 -14.11
N THR A 96 -5.08 -0.50 -14.23
CA THR A 96 -4.93 0.25 -15.47
C THR A 96 -4.29 1.58 -15.15
N LEU A 97 -3.22 1.92 -15.86
CA LEU A 97 -2.52 3.20 -15.77
C LEU A 97 -2.29 3.72 -17.19
N ILE A 98 -3.09 4.70 -17.61
CA ILE A 98 -2.95 5.37 -18.89
C ILE A 98 -2.93 6.88 -18.64
N PRO A 99 -1.81 7.58 -18.89
CA PRO A 99 -0.51 7.05 -19.30
C PRO A 99 0.16 6.19 -18.21
N PRO A 100 1.06 5.27 -18.60
CA PRO A 100 1.77 4.42 -17.64
C PRO A 100 2.65 5.25 -16.71
N VAL A 101 2.79 4.78 -15.48
CA VAL A 101 3.62 5.39 -14.45
C VAL A 101 4.76 4.45 -14.12
N PRO A 102 6.01 4.89 -14.19
CA PRO A 102 7.15 4.03 -13.89
C PRO A 102 7.23 3.65 -12.41
N GLY A 103 7.79 2.46 -12.15
CA GLY A 103 8.11 1.94 -10.84
C GLY A 103 6.97 1.18 -10.14
N LEU A 104 7.29 0.63 -8.97
CA LEU A 104 6.35 -0.15 -8.17
C LEU A 104 5.24 0.75 -7.61
N GLN A 105 4.01 0.41 -7.95
CA GLN A 105 2.81 1.08 -7.46
C GLN A 105 2.00 0.06 -6.67
N GLY A 106 1.53 0.48 -5.48
CA GLY A 106 0.70 -0.39 -4.65
C GLY A 106 1.50 -1.41 -3.82
N HIS A 107 0.82 -2.45 -3.38
CA HIS A 107 1.39 -3.49 -2.49
C HIS A 107 1.84 -4.70 -3.29
N GLU A 108 3.03 -5.20 -2.99
CA GLU A 108 3.56 -6.42 -3.57
C GLU A 108 4.41 -7.17 -2.53
N PRO A 109 4.19 -8.49 -2.36
CA PRO A 109 3.20 -9.34 -3.03
C PRO A 109 1.77 -9.18 -2.48
N ILE A 110 0.76 -9.68 -3.22
CA ILE A 110 -0.59 -9.95 -2.70
C ILE A 110 -0.68 -11.45 -2.40
N PRO A 111 -1.06 -11.84 -1.18
CA PRO A 111 -1.17 -13.26 -0.81
C PRO A 111 -2.46 -13.87 -1.37
N GLU A 112 -2.48 -15.20 -1.44
CA GLU A 112 -3.65 -16.01 -1.79
C GLU A 112 -4.29 -16.64 -0.52
N LYS A 113 -5.53 -17.11 -0.64
CA LYS A 113 -6.18 -17.88 0.42
C LYS A 113 -5.34 -19.11 0.81
N GLY A 114 -5.11 -19.27 2.10
CA GLY A 114 -4.33 -20.37 2.67
C GLY A 114 -2.86 -20.08 2.88
N ASP A 115 -2.34 -18.98 2.31
CA ASP A 115 -0.96 -18.55 2.57
C ASP A 115 -0.75 -18.21 4.03
N THR A 116 0.46 -18.44 4.50
CA THR A 116 0.94 -17.92 5.79
C THR A 116 1.80 -16.69 5.52
N VAL A 117 1.53 -15.64 6.25
CA VAL A 117 2.14 -14.32 5.99
C VAL A 117 2.62 -13.68 7.28
N LYS A 118 3.64 -12.82 7.15
CA LYS A 118 4.00 -11.79 8.13
C LYS A 118 3.67 -10.44 7.50
N MET A 119 3.01 -9.57 8.25
CA MET A 119 2.56 -8.28 7.74
C MET A 119 2.95 -7.15 8.67
N TYR A 120 3.46 -6.08 8.07
CA TYR A 120 3.83 -4.83 8.70
C TYR A 120 2.73 -3.81 8.41
N LEU A 121 1.92 -3.50 9.42
CA LEU A 121 0.64 -2.83 9.24
C LEU A 121 0.61 -1.45 9.87
N LEU A 122 -0.17 -0.57 9.26
CA LEU A 122 -0.65 0.68 9.84
C LEU A 122 -2.14 0.50 10.20
N LYS A 123 -2.53 1.01 11.36
CA LYS A 123 -3.94 1.04 11.74
C LYS A 123 -4.59 2.27 11.13
N ASN A 124 -5.55 2.07 10.24
CA ASN A 124 -6.37 3.17 9.75
C ASN A 124 -7.39 3.57 10.83
N LYS A 125 -7.22 4.77 11.41
CA LYS A 125 -8.09 5.26 12.50
C LYS A 125 -9.54 5.50 12.05
N LYS A 126 -9.77 5.76 10.76
CA LYS A 126 -11.10 6.05 10.19
C LYS A 126 -11.84 4.80 9.72
N ALA A 127 -11.12 3.85 9.14
CA ALA A 127 -11.66 2.57 8.72
C ALA A 127 -11.16 1.51 9.71
N LYS A 128 -12.02 0.63 10.20
CA LYS A 128 -11.63 -0.51 11.08
C LYS A 128 -10.82 -1.58 10.33
N VAL A 129 -9.93 -1.14 9.45
CA VAL A 129 -9.13 -1.96 8.53
C VAL A 129 -7.68 -1.58 8.71
N PHE A 130 -6.81 -2.56 8.71
CA PHE A 130 -5.36 -2.35 8.67
C PHE A 130 -4.90 -2.18 7.22
N GLU A 131 -3.82 -1.44 7.02
CA GLU A 131 -3.18 -1.28 5.71
C GLU A 131 -1.71 -1.68 5.81
N PRO A 132 -1.18 -2.55 4.92
CA PRO A 132 0.23 -2.88 4.91
C PRO A 132 1.07 -1.65 4.52
N LEU A 133 2.31 -1.58 4.99
CA LEU A 133 3.25 -0.59 4.51
C LEU A 133 3.54 -0.78 3.01
N LEU A 134 3.58 0.32 2.28
CA LEU A 134 3.91 0.32 0.86
C LEU A 134 5.43 0.33 0.63
N PRO A 135 5.92 -0.39 -0.37
CA PRO A 135 5.19 -1.33 -1.22
C PRO A 135 5.22 -2.76 -0.68
N ASN A 136 6.15 -3.11 0.21
CA ASN A 136 6.54 -4.47 0.58
C ASN A 136 6.21 -4.86 2.03
N GLY A 137 5.18 -4.26 2.63
CA GLY A 137 4.73 -4.58 3.99
C GLY A 137 4.04 -5.93 4.15
N ILE A 138 3.99 -6.76 3.10
CA ILE A 138 3.45 -8.12 3.10
C ILE A 138 4.58 -9.10 2.75
N GLU A 139 4.85 -10.04 3.63
CA GLU A 139 5.81 -11.11 3.44
C GLU A 139 5.10 -12.47 3.45
N ILE A 140 5.17 -13.23 2.34
CA ILE A 140 4.61 -14.57 2.27
C ILE A 140 5.65 -15.55 2.80
N THR A 141 5.45 -16.07 4.01
CA THR A 141 6.38 -16.99 4.67
C THR A 141 6.15 -18.44 4.24
N LYS A 142 4.91 -18.80 3.86
CA LYS A 142 4.57 -20.12 3.33
C LYS A 142 3.42 -20.02 2.35
N LYS A 143 3.59 -20.51 1.15
CA LYS A 143 2.49 -20.61 0.17
C LYS A 143 1.58 -21.78 0.46
N ALA A 144 0.28 -21.62 0.22
CA ALA A 144 -0.68 -22.70 0.26
C ALA A 144 -0.32 -23.77 -0.79
N LYS A 145 -0.44 -25.05 -0.43
CA LYS A 145 -0.36 -26.11 -1.42
C LYS A 145 -1.57 -26.00 -2.35
N LYS A 146 -1.36 -25.76 -3.63
CA LYS A 146 -2.42 -25.84 -4.64
C LYS A 146 -2.81 -27.31 -4.76
N THR A 147 -3.97 -27.68 -4.23
CA THR A 147 -4.57 -28.97 -4.56
C THR A 147 -5.00 -28.90 -6.03
N LYS A 148 -4.41 -29.76 -6.85
CA LYS A 148 -4.83 -29.91 -8.26
C LYS A 148 -6.21 -30.52 -8.32
#